data_7ce1dcb63c0f3f9ca53f436cd83d0e8c
#
_entry.id   7ce1dcb63c0f3f9ca53f436cd83d0e8c
#
_cell.length_a   1.000
_cell.length_b   1.000
_cell.length_c   1.000
_cell.angle_alpha   90.00
_cell.angle_beta   90.00
_cell.angle_gamma   90.00
#
_symmetry.space_group_name_H-M   'P 1'
#
loop_
_entity.id
_entity.type
_entity.pdbx_description
1 polymer ?
#
loop_
_entity_poly.entity_id
_entity_poly.type
_entity_poly.pdbx_seq_one_letter_code
_entity_poly.pdbx_strand_id
1 'polypeptide(L)'
;FIPNVSKLSERIGISRNSLLAYLDALHDSCLTMNLQKEGSGISRLQKPDKLFLENPNLMYALSASQIDIGNVRETFFANQLRYCHRINVSKESDFFIDGRYTFEVGGRHKGKQQINGLSDAYIVADDIEYGINNKIPLWLFGFLY
;
A
#
# COMPACT_ATOMS: atom_id res chain seq x y z
N PHE A 1 3.63 -2.33 -5.17
CA PHE A 1 4.15 -1.83 -6.45
C PHE A 1 3.02 -1.37 -7.39
N ILE A 2 3.36 -0.59 -8.42
CA ILE A 2 2.40 -0.14 -9.45
C ILE A 2 2.39 -1.19 -10.58
N PRO A 3 1.30 -1.94 -10.78
CA PRO A 3 1.26 -3.02 -11.77
C PRO A 3 1.18 -2.48 -13.21
N ASN A 4 2.06 -2.95 -14.09
CA ASN A 4 1.91 -2.76 -15.53
C ASN A 4 1.15 -3.97 -16.11
N VAL A 5 -0.18 -3.86 -16.14
CA VAL A 5 -1.08 -4.95 -16.54
C VAL A 5 -0.80 -5.44 -17.95
N SER A 6 -0.49 -4.56 -18.90
CA SER A 6 -0.20 -4.94 -20.29
C SER A 6 1.09 -5.76 -20.39
N LYS A 7 2.18 -5.29 -19.75
CA LYS A 7 3.44 -6.03 -19.69
C LYS A 7 3.30 -7.38 -18.97
N LEU A 8 2.54 -7.43 -17.88
CA LEU A 8 2.32 -8.66 -17.12
C LEU A 8 1.51 -9.67 -17.92
N SER A 9 0.40 -9.24 -18.57
CA SER A 9 -0.42 -10.12 -19.39
C SER A 9 0.35 -10.71 -20.57
N GLU A 10 1.17 -9.90 -21.24
CA GLU A 10 2.05 -10.34 -22.32
C GLU A 10 3.08 -11.37 -21.82
N ARG A 11 3.76 -11.08 -20.72
CA ARG A 11 4.79 -11.97 -20.14
C ARG A 11 4.24 -13.32 -19.70
N ILE A 12 2.98 -13.35 -19.21
CA ILE A 12 2.32 -14.57 -18.73
C ILE A 12 1.60 -15.30 -19.88
N GLY A 13 1.36 -14.62 -21.01
CA GLY A 13 0.67 -15.20 -22.18
C GLY A 13 -0.85 -15.28 -22.01
N ILE A 14 -1.46 -14.37 -21.25
CA ILE A 14 -2.91 -14.30 -21.04
C ILE A 14 -3.49 -12.96 -21.46
N SER A 15 -4.83 -12.89 -21.63
CA SER A 15 -5.48 -11.64 -21.94
C SER A 15 -5.40 -10.65 -20.76
N ARG A 16 -5.44 -9.33 -21.06
CA ARG A 16 -5.52 -8.29 -20.02
C ARG A 16 -6.72 -8.50 -19.09
N ASN A 17 -7.88 -8.87 -19.66
CA ASN A 17 -9.09 -9.08 -18.85
C ASN A 17 -8.94 -10.29 -17.93
N SER A 18 -8.33 -11.38 -18.40
CA SER A 18 -8.04 -12.54 -17.56
C SER A 18 -7.09 -12.18 -16.41
N LEU A 19 -6.05 -11.38 -16.68
CA LEU A 19 -5.13 -10.93 -15.64
C LEU A 19 -5.85 -10.08 -14.58
N LEU A 20 -6.71 -9.15 -14.99
CA LEU A 20 -7.48 -8.33 -14.05
C LEU A 20 -8.42 -9.19 -13.20
N ALA A 21 -9.10 -10.19 -13.79
CA ALA A 21 -9.93 -11.13 -13.06
C ALA A 21 -9.12 -11.97 -12.05
N TYR A 22 -7.89 -12.36 -12.39
CA TYR A 22 -7.01 -13.07 -11.46
C TYR A 22 -6.53 -12.17 -10.31
N LEU A 23 -6.19 -10.90 -10.58
CA LEU A 23 -5.84 -9.95 -9.53
C LEU A 23 -7.02 -9.68 -8.56
N ASP A 24 -8.25 -9.65 -9.08
CA ASP A 24 -9.47 -9.53 -8.28
C ASP A 24 -9.69 -10.79 -7.41
N ALA A 25 -9.55 -11.98 -7.99
CA ALA A 25 -9.64 -13.24 -7.26
C ALA A 25 -8.58 -13.39 -6.16
N LEU A 26 -7.34 -12.94 -6.41
CA LEU A 26 -6.28 -12.91 -5.41
C LEU A 26 -6.59 -11.94 -4.27
N HIS A 27 -7.22 -10.81 -4.59
CA HIS A 27 -7.69 -9.84 -3.60
C HIS A 27 -8.81 -10.43 -2.73
N ASP A 28 -9.82 -11.02 -3.36
CA ASP A 28 -10.95 -11.67 -2.66
C ASP A 28 -10.49 -12.85 -1.79
N SER A 29 -9.41 -13.54 -2.20
CA SER A 29 -8.78 -14.64 -1.43
C SER A 29 -7.82 -14.15 -0.34
N CYS A 30 -7.74 -12.85 -0.09
CA CYS A 30 -6.81 -12.26 0.88
C CYS A 30 -5.34 -12.66 0.66
N LEU A 31 -4.90 -12.78 -0.59
CA LEU A 31 -3.49 -12.96 -0.96
C LEU A 31 -2.83 -11.64 -1.38
N THR A 32 -3.63 -10.72 -1.89
CA THR A 32 -3.19 -9.39 -2.29
C THR A 32 -4.13 -8.28 -1.79
N MET A 33 -3.62 -7.07 -1.73
CA MET A 33 -4.40 -5.85 -1.53
C MET A 33 -4.33 -5.00 -2.79
N ASN A 34 -5.47 -4.84 -3.47
CA ASN A 34 -5.63 -4.00 -4.66
C ASN A 34 -6.11 -2.62 -4.22
N LEU A 35 -5.23 -1.62 -4.23
CA LEU A 35 -5.59 -0.26 -3.83
C LEU A 35 -5.84 0.64 -5.03
N GLN A 36 -6.87 1.47 -4.90
CA GLN A 36 -7.27 2.47 -5.89
C GLN A 36 -7.04 3.88 -5.34
N LYS A 37 -6.86 4.86 -6.23
CA LYS A 37 -6.94 6.27 -5.88
C LYS A 37 -8.34 6.66 -5.46
N GLU A 38 -8.46 7.68 -4.62
CA GLU A 38 -9.75 8.25 -4.26
C GLU A 38 -10.51 8.72 -5.51
N GLY A 39 -11.84 8.48 -5.55
CA GLY A 39 -12.70 8.84 -6.68
C GLY A 39 -12.64 7.90 -7.87
N SER A 40 -11.83 6.86 -7.83
CA SER A 40 -11.86 5.79 -8.84
C SER A 40 -13.20 5.05 -8.76
N GLY A 41 -13.85 4.82 -9.90
CA GLY A 41 -15.13 4.10 -9.97
C GLY A 41 -15.02 2.67 -9.44
N ILE A 42 -16.12 2.15 -8.90
CA ILE A 42 -16.22 0.79 -8.35
C ILE A 42 -16.38 -0.21 -9.51
N SER A 43 -15.33 -0.41 -10.29
CA SER A 43 -15.30 -1.48 -11.30
C SER A 43 -14.35 -2.59 -10.82
N ARG A 44 -14.88 -3.79 -10.61
CA ARG A 44 -14.09 -4.97 -10.21
C ARG A 44 -12.96 -5.30 -11.19
N LEU A 45 -13.13 -5.01 -12.47
CA LEU A 45 -12.12 -5.23 -13.51
C LEU A 45 -11.25 -3.99 -13.79
N GLN A 46 -11.13 -3.10 -12.80
CA GLN A 46 -10.25 -1.94 -12.93
C GLN A 46 -8.81 -2.28 -12.51
N LYS A 47 -7.85 -1.79 -13.29
CA LYS A 47 -6.43 -1.90 -12.92
C LYS A 47 -6.20 -1.24 -11.55
N PRO A 48 -5.60 -1.94 -10.56
CA PRO A 48 -5.22 -1.31 -9.31
C PRO A 48 -4.11 -0.27 -9.51
N ASP A 49 -4.20 0.83 -8.78
CA ASP A 49 -3.16 1.87 -8.78
C ASP A 49 -1.91 1.43 -8.03
N LYS A 50 -2.08 0.75 -6.88
CA LYS A 50 -1.01 0.03 -6.18
C LYS A 50 -1.48 -1.39 -5.85
N LEU A 51 -0.56 -2.34 -5.90
CA LEU A 51 -0.76 -3.74 -5.55
C LEU A 51 0.25 -4.13 -4.47
N PHE A 52 -0.24 -4.68 -3.38
CA PHE A 52 0.56 -5.24 -2.30
C PHE A 52 0.23 -6.72 -2.10
N LEU A 53 1.16 -7.50 -1.55
CA LEU A 53 0.79 -8.77 -0.92
C LEU A 53 0.00 -8.48 0.35
N GLU A 54 -0.86 -9.41 0.76
CA GLU A 54 -1.70 -9.23 1.94
C GLU A 54 -0.89 -8.96 3.21
N ASN A 55 0.24 -9.63 3.35
CA ASN A 55 1.03 -9.60 4.57
C ASN A 55 2.53 -9.57 4.24
N PRO A 56 3.36 -8.82 4.98
CA PRO A 56 4.81 -8.80 4.80
C PRO A 56 5.47 -10.19 4.84
N ASN A 57 4.94 -11.12 5.63
CA ASN A 57 5.47 -12.48 5.69
C ASN A 57 5.37 -13.22 4.35
N LEU A 58 4.34 -12.95 3.55
CA LEU A 58 4.22 -13.50 2.20
C LEU A 58 5.34 -13.00 1.29
N MET A 59 5.83 -11.76 1.49
CA MET A 59 6.97 -11.24 0.73
C MET A 59 8.21 -12.09 0.99
N TYR A 60 8.48 -12.42 2.27
CA TYR A 60 9.62 -13.26 2.64
C TYR A 60 9.46 -14.71 2.19
N ALA A 61 8.25 -15.26 2.26
CA ALA A 61 7.97 -16.63 1.84
C ALA A 61 8.06 -16.84 0.32
N LEU A 62 7.66 -15.85 -0.47
CA LEU A 62 7.59 -15.96 -1.93
C LEU A 62 8.81 -15.38 -2.65
N SER A 63 9.62 -14.57 -1.98
CA SER A 63 10.78 -13.92 -2.62
C SER A 63 11.96 -14.89 -2.72
N ALA A 64 12.49 -15.03 -3.93
CA ALA A 64 13.75 -15.73 -4.19
C ALA A 64 14.98 -14.77 -4.13
N SER A 65 14.78 -13.50 -3.85
CA SER A 65 15.81 -12.45 -3.89
C SER A 65 15.67 -11.50 -2.71
N GLN A 66 16.58 -10.52 -2.63
CA GLN A 66 16.54 -9.47 -1.62
C GLN A 66 15.22 -8.69 -1.70
N ILE A 67 14.56 -8.52 -0.55
CA ILE A 67 13.29 -7.81 -0.42
C ILE A 67 13.55 -6.33 -0.22
N ASP A 68 12.79 -5.49 -0.93
CA ASP A 68 12.78 -4.06 -0.71
C ASP A 68 12.06 -3.71 0.60
N ILE A 69 12.82 -3.21 1.57
CA ILE A 69 12.32 -2.81 2.89
C ILE A 69 11.28 -1.68 2.79
N GLY A 70 11.36 -0.81 1.79
CA GLY A 70 10.31 0.20 1.53
C GLY A 70 8.96 -0.46 1.29
N ASN A 71 8.91 -1.45 0.41
CA ASN A 71 7.70 -2.23 0.15
C ASN A 71 7.22 -3.01 1.38
N VAL A 72 8.12 -3.53 2.22
CA VAL A 72 7.75 -4.20 3.48
C VAL A 72 7.00 -3.25 4.42
N ARG A 73 7.51 -2.03 4.58
CA ARG A 73 6.91 -0.98 5.43
C ARG A 73 5.52 -0.58 4.93
N GLU A 74 5.41 -0.29 3.64
CA GLU A 74 4.12 0.05 3.03
C GLU A 74 3.12 -1.10 3.14
N THR A 75 3.56 -2.34 2.89
CA THR A 75 2.71 -3.54 3.01
C THR A 75 2.23 -3.74 4.43
N PHE A 76 3.11 -3.59 5.43
CA PHE A 76 2.74 -3.67 6.84
C PHE A 76 1.70 -2.62 7.21
N PHE A 77 1.95 -1.36 6.87
CA PHE A 77 1.03 -0.26 7.14
C PHE A 77 -0.37 -0.51 6.55
N ALA A 78 -0.43 -0.87 5.26
CA ALA A 78 -1.69 -1.17 4.59
C ALA A 78 -2.41 -2.38 5.22
N ASN A 79 -1.68 -3.46 5.54
CA ASN A 79 -2.23 -4.65 6.16
C ASN A 79 -2.88 -4.35 7.51
N GLN A 80 -2.22 -3.55 8.38
CA GLN A 80 -2.77 -3.22 9.71
C GLN A 80 -4.04 -2.37 9.67
N LEU A 81 -4.20 -1.53 8.63
CA LEU A 81 -5.35 -0.62 8.52
C LEU A 81 -6.54 -1.23 7.77
N ARG A 82 -6.32 -2.21 6.88
CA ARG A 82 -7.33 -2.63 5.89
C ARG A 82 -8.65 -3.13 6.45
N TYR A 83 -8.67 -3.66 7.66
CA TYR A 83 -9.88 -4.24 8.25
C TYR A 83 -10.72 -3.22 9.03
N CYS A 84 -10.12 -2.09 9.42
CA CYS A 84 -10.79 -1.07 10.24
C CYS A 84 -10.97 0.25 9.50
N HIS A 85 -10.25 0.47 8.38
CA HIS A 85 -10.20 1.75 7.68
C HIS A 85 -10.31 1.58 6.16
N ARG A 86 -10.84 2.60 5.50
CA ARG A 86 -10.84 2.67 4.04
C ARG A 86 -9.49 3.19 3.55
N ILE A 87 -8.75 2.35 2.83
CA ILE A 87 -7.43 2.68 2.31
C ILE A 87 -7.52 3.01 0.83
N ASN A 88 -7.02 4.17 0.46
CA ASN A 88 -6.82 4.60 -0.91
C ASN A 88 -5.35 4.96 -1.16
N VAL A 89 -4.93 4.94 -2.41
CA VAL A 89 -3.64 5.53 -2.83
C VAL A 89 -3.79 7.05 -2.79
N SER A 90 -2.88 7.74 -2.11
CA SER A 90 -2.82 9.21 -2.12
C SER A 90 -2.39 9.74 -3.49
N LYS A 91 -2.78 10.96 -3.80
CA LYS A 91 -2.29 11.70 -4.97
C LYS A 91 -0.92 12.33 -4.71
N GLU A 92 -0.68 12.70 -3.47
CA GLU A 92 0.49 13.47 -3.03
C GLU A 92 1.53 12.59 -2.33
N SER A 93 1.10 11.42 -1.78
CA SER A 93 1.91 10.60 -0.89
C SER A 93 1.61 9.11 -1.11
N ASP A 94 1.89 8.25 -0.11
CA ASP A 94 1.68 6.81 -0.24
C ASP A 94 0.22 6.40 -0.06
N PHE A 95 -0.44 6.87 1.02
CA PHE A 95 -1.78 6.43 1.40
C PHE A 95 -2.69 7.59 1.77
N PHE A 96 -3.98 7.42 1.46
CA PHE A 96 -5.07 8.30 1.85
C PHE A 96 -6.14 7.48 2.58
N ILE A 97 -6.35 7.77 3.86
CA ILE A 97 -7.14 6.93 4.77
C ILE A 97 -8.41 7.67 5.16
N ASP A 98 -9.56 6.97 5.07
CA ASP A 98 -10.90 7.42 5.45
C ASP A 98 -11.35 8.72 4.79
N GLY A 99 -10.77 9.05 3.62
CA GLY A 99 -11.09 10.28 2.91
C GLY A 99 -10.58 11.55 3.61
N ARG A 100 -9.62 11.42 4.52
CA ARG A 100 -9.15 12.53 5.36
C ARG A 100 -7.65 12.55 5.59
N TYR A 101 -7.07 11.45 6.03
CA TYR A 101 -5.70 11.42 6.52
C TYR A 101 -4.72 11.00 5.44
N THR A 102 -3.68 11.77 5.22
CA THR A 102 -2.59 11.45 4.28
C THR A 102 -1.39 10.89 5.04
N PHE A 103 -0.88 9.75 4.60
CA PHE A 103 0.27 9.11 5.21
C PHE A 103 1.39 8.86 4.22
N GLU A 104 2.60 9.23 4.62
CA GLU A 104 3.86 8.95 3.94
C GLU A 104 4.65 7.93 4.77
N VAL A 105 4.92 6.76 4.22
CA VAL A 105 5.58 5.66 4.92
C VAL A 105 7.06 5.57 4.53
N GLY A 106 7.93 5.34 5.51
CA GLY A 106 9.35 5.20 5.20
C GLY A 106 10.23 4.83 6.39
N GLY A 107 11.54 4.96 6.22
CA GLY A 107 12.51 4.73 7.29
C GLY A 107 12.71 5.95 8.18
N ARG A 108 13.60 5.83 9.16
CA ARG A 108 13.93 6.85 10.18
C ARG A 108 14.12 8.27 9.61
N HIS A 109 14.76 8.38 8.45
CA HIS A 109 15.13 9.66 7.85
C HIS A 109 14.07 10.21 6.87
N LYS A 110 12.90 9.57 6.76
CA LYS A 110 11.82 10.05 5.90
C LYS A 110 11.44 11.49 6.27
N GLY A 111 11.47 12.38 5.30
CA GLY A 111 11.20 13.81 5.47
C GLY A 111 9.77 14.19 5.05
N LYS A 112 9.40 15.45 5.31
CA LYS A 112 8.05 16.01 5.06
C LYS A 112 7.81 16.49 3.63
N GLN A 113 8.74 16.31 2.70
CA GLN A 113 8.71 16.96 1.38
C GLN A 113 7.41 16.73 0.62
N GLN A 114 6.91 15.50 0.60
CA GLN A 114 5.70 15.12 -0.14
C GLN A 114 4.38 15.60 0.53
N ILE A 115 4.39 15.74 1.86
CA ILE A 115 3.20 16.12 2.65
C ILE A 115 3.25 17.57 3.16
N ASN A 116 4.22 18.33 2.70
CA ASN A 116 4.41 19.72 3.17
C ASN A 116 3.22 20.59 2.74
N GLY A 117 2.63 21.28 3.71
CA GLY A 117 1.46 22.15 3.47
C GLY A 117 0.10 21.41 3.42
N LEU A 118 0.08 20.09 3.58
CA LEU A 118 -1.17 19.34 3.69
C LEU A 118 -1.66 19.33 5.14
N SER A 119 -2.97 19.52 5.33
CA SER A 119 -3.65 19.27 6.60
C SER A 119 -3.81 17.77 6.83
N ASP A 120 -3.90 17.33 8.08
CA ASP A 120 -4.09 15.93 8.46
C ASP A 120 -3.10 14.96 7.77
N ALA A 121 -1.85 15.40 7.63
CA ALA A 121 -0.80 14.65 6.95
C ALA A 121 0.31 14.22 7.92
N TYR A 122 0.72 12.96 7.84
CA TYR A 122 1.60 12.31 8.79
C TYR A 122 2.70 11.53 8.08
N ILE A 123 3.88 11.45 8.73
CA ILE A 123 4.95 10.54 8.35
C ILE A 123 4.87 9.33 9.25
N VAL A 124 4.82 8.14 8.68
CA VAL A 124 4.94 6.88 9.39
C VAL A 124 6.35 6.36 9.20
N ALA A 125 7.15 6.41 10.25
CA ALA A 125 8.57 6.10 10.17
C ALA A 125 8.92 4.82 10.93
N ASP A 126 9.63 3.95 10.25
CA ASP A 126 10.29 2.80 10.85
C ASP A 126 11.60 3.23 11.54
N ASP A 127 12.13 2.37 12.41
CA ASP A 127 13.38 2.61 13.15
C ASP A 127 13.35 3.85 14.07
N ILE A 128 12.19 4.24 14.58
CA ILE A 128 12.05 5.25 15.63
C ILE A 128 11.23 4.71 16.80
N GLU A 129 11.64 5.07 18.01
CA GLU A 129 10.98 4.63 19.24
C GLU A 129 9.81 5.54 19.60
N TYR A 130 9.97 6.85 19.41
CA TYR A 130 8.98 7.86 19.80
C TYR A 130 8.57 8.72 18.62
N GLY A 131 7.30 9.13 18.60
CA GLY A 131 6.79 10.11 17.65
C GLY A 131 7.12 11.54 18.05
N ILE A 132 7.29 12.43 17.06
CA ILE A 132 7.49 13.87 17.25
C ILE A 132 6.65 14.63 16.23
N ASN A 133 5.78 15.52 16.69
CA ASN A 133 4.85 16.27 15.84
C ASN A 133 3.95 15.33 15.01
N ASN A 134 4.02 15.44 13.67
CA ASN A 134 3.29 14.59 12.74
C ASN A 134 4.07 13.35 12.26
N LYS A 135 5.15 12.97 12.94
CA LYS A 135 5.92 11.76 12.69
C LYS A 135 5.56 10.69 13.72
N ILE A 136 5.02 9.57 13.25
CA ILE A 136 4.48 8.47 14.06
C ILE A 136 5.33 7.23 13.83
N PRO A 137 5.73 6.48 14.88
CA PRO A 137 6.43 5.21 14.71
C PRO A 137 5.56 4.17 13.97
N LEU A 138 6.14 3.50 12.98
CA LEU A 138 5.44 2.48 12.19
C LEU A 138 4.92 1.32 13.06
N TRP A 139 5.67 0.91 14.08
CA TRP A 139 5.30 -0.21 14.95
C TRP A 139 4.00 0.02 15.73
N LEU A 140 3.61 1.28 16.00
CA LEU A 140 2.33 1.58 16.67
C LEU A 140 1.11 1.09 15.90
N PHE A 141 1.19 1.03 14.58
CA PHE A 141 0.09 0.54 13.73
C PHE A 141 -0.16 -0.96 13.90
N GLY A 142 0.80 -1.72 14.44
CA GLY A 142 0.62 -3.12 14.80
C GLY A 142 -0.31 -3.37 15.99
N PHE A 143 -0.84 -2.33 16.63
CA PHE A 143 -1.76 -2.43 17.79
C PHE A 143 -3.18 -1.90 17.47
N LEU A 144 -3.47 -1.67 16.19
CA LEU A 144 -4.80 -1.25 15.75
C LEU A 144 -5.72 -2.46 15.54
N TYR A 145 -6.21 -3.06 16.63
CA TYR A 145 -7.18 -4.18 16.61
C TYR A 145 -8.11 -4.13 17.83
#